data_2f390c8bc59248264def03faed9bf91d
#
_entry.id   2f390c8bc59248264def03faed9bf91d
#
_cell.length_a   1.000
_cell.length_b   1.000
_cell.length_c   1.000
_cell.angle_alpha   90.00
_cell.angle_beta   90.00
_cell.angle_gamma   90.00
#
_symmetry.space_group_name_H-M   'P 1'
#
loop_
_entity.id
_entity.type
_entity.pdbx_description
1 polymer ?
#
loop_
_entity_poly.entity_id
_entity_poly.type
_entity_poly.pdbx_seq_one_letter_code
_entity_poly.pdbx_strand_id
1 'polypeptide(L)'
;LHTYSQFSILQSTSKIEDLLESAKEYSHDAVAITDKSNLMGAFHFIKLMKNYNDNLSENEKYIKPIIGCELNICEDHKDKSRRDDGHQVVFIAKNKNGFRNLSKLSSIAHIDGFYYVPRIDKNILMEYKEDLIVLSGGIKGEVSSKILNLGEEMAEDSIKWWKENFKEDFYLEIMKHNQENEDYLNPIIVDYSIKHNINLVATNNSFYTSKNDANAHDILLCVRDGEKQSTPIGRGRGFRNGLPNHEYWYKPKNEMFELFNDLPQSLKSIEEIINKVEPFDLSREVLLPEFKVPKEFV
;
A
#
# COMPACT_ATOMS: atom_id res chain seq x y z
N LEU A 1 3.23 2.28 -6.94
CA LEU A 1 3.65 1.52 -5.75
C LEU A 1 2.55 1.43 -4.69
N HIS A 2 1.59 2.33 -4.65
CA HIS A 2 0.45 2.34 -3.72
C HIS A 2 -0.81 2.01 -4.51
N THR A 3 -1.12 0.71 -4.63
CA THR A 3 -2.18 0.20 -5.50
C THR A 3 -2.93 -0.93 -4.81
N TYR A 4 -4.25 -0.86 -4.80
CA TYR A 4 -5.11 -1.87 -4.22
C TYR A 4 -5.70 -2.78 -5.29
N SER A 5 -5.77 -4.08 -4.97
CA SER A 5 -6.47 -5.05 -5.79
C SER A 5 -7.88 -5.32 -5.25
N GLN A 6 -8.65 -6.17 -5.96
CA GLN A 6 -9.96 -6.65 -5.49
C GLN A 6 -9.91 -7.37 -4.13
N PHE A 7 -8.71 -7.72 -3.64
CA PHE A 7 -8.54 -8.30 -2.31
C PHE A 7 -8.53 -7.26 -1.18
N SER A 8 -8.47 -5.96 -1.50
CA SER A 8 -8.94 -4.89 -0.62
C SER A 8 -10.47 -4.83 -0.67
N ILE A 9 -11.11 -5.84 -0.05
CA ILE A 9 -12.53 -6.17 -0.19
C ILE A 9 -13.40 -4.96 0.13
N LEU A 10 -14.37 -4.66 -0.74
CA LEU A 10 -15.27 -3.50 -0.68
C LEU A 10 -14.54 -2.14 -0.67
N GLN A 11 -13.28 -2.09 -1.11
CA GLN A 11 -12.50 -0.86 -1.16
C GLN A 11 -11.85 -0.61 -2.52
N SER A 12 -11.59 -1.64 -3.33
CA SER A 12 -11.04 -1.52 -4.67
C SER A 12 -11.77 -2.38 -5.68
N THR A 13 -11.86 -1.90 -6.92
CA THR A 13 -12.41 -2.63 -8.07
C THR A 13 -11.33 -3.16 -9.01
N SER A 14 -10.03 -2.87 -8.75
CA SER A 14 -8.92 -3.32 -9.59
C SER A 14 -8.75 -4.83 -9.53
N LYS A 15 -9.04 -5.53 -10.61
CA LYS A 15 -8.68 -6.95 -10.72
C LYS A 15 -7.17 -7.07 -10.97
N ILE A 16 -6.57 -8.12 -10.43
CA ILE A 16 -5.13 -8.39 -10.61
C ILE A 16 -4.80 -8.55 -12.11
N GLU A 17 -5.69 -9.18 -12.86
CA GLU A 17 -5.56 -9.36 -14.31
C GLU A 17 -5.59 -8.02 -15.04
N ASP A 18 -6.51 -7.12 -14.68
CA ASP A 18 -6.63 -5.80 -15.30
C ASP A 18 -5.41 -4.92 -14.97
N LEU A 19 -4.82 -5.06 -13.77
CA LEU A 19 -3.56 -4.39 -13.41
C LEU A 19 -2.39 -4.85 -14.29
N LEU A 20 -2.30 -6.15 -14.59
CA LEU A 20 -1.28 -6.67 -15.52
C LEU A 20 -1.50 -6.14 -16.93
N GLU A 21 -2.73 -6.18 -17.46
CA GLU A 21 -3.02 -5.68 -18.81
C GLU A 21 -2.75 -4.17 -18.92
N SER A 22 -3.15 -3.37 -17.92
CA SER A 22 -2.81 -1.94 -17.88
C SER A 22 -1.29 -1.70 -17.80
N ALA A 23 -0.56 -2.52 -17.06
CA ALA A 23 0.90 -2.39 -16.98
C ALA A 23 1.59 -2.71 -18.31
N LYS A 24 1.07 -3.68 -19.07
CA LYS A 24 1.53 -3.99 -20.44
C LYS A 24 1.26 -2.81 -21.37
N GLU A 25 0.02 -2.34 -21.40
CA GLU A 25 -0.42 -1.22 -22.22
C GLU A 25 0.40 0.06 -21.95
N TYR A 26 0.65 0.37 -20.68
CA TYR A 26 1.40 1.56 -20.27
C TYR A 26 2.91 1.34 -20.22
N SER A 27 3.39 0.16 -20.61
CA SER A 27 4.81 -0.22 -20.63
C SER A 27 5.50 0.00 -19.26
N HIS A 28 4.81 -0.36 -18.16
CA HIS A 28 5.40 -0.30 -16.82
C HIS A 28 6.49 -1.36 -16.63
N ASP A 29 7.51 -1.04 -15.83
CA ASP A 29 8.62 -1.94 -15.50
C ASP A 29 8.30 -2.85 -14.32
N ALA A 30 7.31 -2.47 -13.52
CA ALA A 30 6.86 -3.18 -12.34
C ALA A 30 5.39 -2.90 -12.05
N VAL A 31 4.74 -3.82 -11.35
CA VAL A 31 3.41 -3.64 -10.74
C VAL A 31 3.50 -3.99 -9.27
N ALA A 32 2.96 -3.12 -8.42
CA ALA A 32 2.80 -3.39 -7.00
C ALA A 32 1.33 -3.64 -6.65
N ILE A 33 1.08 -4.57 -5.73
CA ILE A 33 -0.16 -4.61 -4.97
C ILE A 33 0.15 -4.37 -3.49
N THR A 34 -0.58 -3.44 -2.88
CA THR A 34 -0.39 -3.01 -1.47
C THR A 34 -1.74 -3.01 -0.77
N ASP A 35 -2.40 -4.17 -0.77
CA ASP A 35 -3.75 -4.33 -0.25
C ASP A 35 -3.87 -3.96 1.23
N LYS A 36 -5.06 -3.53 1.64
CA LYS A 36 -5.34 -3.07 3.01
C LYS A 36 -5.33 -4.21 3.99
N SER A 37 -4.35 -4.19 4.87
CA SER A 37 -4.16 -5.08 6.01
C SER A 37 -4.16 -6.58 5.69
N ASN A 38 -4.01 -6.98 4.42
CA ASN A 38 -3.98 -8.39 4.03
C ASN A 38 -3.06 -8.65 2.83
N LEU A 39 -2.71 -9.92 2.63
CA LEU A 39 -1.88 -10.42 1.54
C LEU A 39 -2.58 -11.54 0.76
N MET A 40 -3.92 -11.57 0.79
CA MET A 40 -4.71 -12.65 0.18
C MET A 40 -4.52 -12.73 -1.34
N GLY A 41 -4.30 -11.60 -2.01
CA GLY A 41 -4.02 -11.53 -3.45
C GLY A 41 -2.61 -11.95 -3.84
N ALA A 42 -1.65 -12.01 -2.91
CA ALA A 42 -0.22 -12.13 -3.22
C ALA A 42 0.12 -13.41 -4.02
N PHE A 43 -0.42 -14.57 -3.63
CA PHE A 43 -0.16 -15.83 -4.33
C PHE A 43 -0.69 -15.80 -5.76
N HIS A 44 -1.94 -15.34 -5.94
CA HIS A 44 -2.56 -15.20 -7.25
C HIS A 44 -1.78 -14.24 -8.14
N PHE A 45 -1.41 -13.09 -7.60
CA PHE A 45 -0.63 -12.07 -8.31
C PHE A 45 0.75 -12.58 -8.74
N ILE A 46 1.54 -13.16 -7.82
CA ILE A 46 2.87 -13.69 -8.16
C ILE A 46 2.77 -14.80 -9.21
N LYS A 47 1.78 -15.70 -9.08
CA LYS A 47 1.56 -16.77 -10.06
C LYS A 47 1.21 -16.23 -11.45
N LEU A 48 0.32 -15.22 -11.51
CA LEU A 48 -0.06 -14.57 -12.77
C LEU A 48 1.14 -13.89 -13.41
N MET A 49 1.88 -13.07 -12.64
CA MET A 49 3.06 -12.35 -13.12
C MET A 49 4.17 -13.28 -13.56
N LYS A 50 4.41 -14.37 -12.81
CA LYS A 50 5.36 -15.39 -13.21
C LYS A 50 4.96 -16.03 -14.54
N ASN A 51 3.70 -16.45 -14.67
CA ASN A 51 3.19 -17.06 -15.88
C ASN A 51 3.33 -16.14 -17.10
N TYR A 52 3.06 -14.85 -16.94
CA TYR A 52 3.30 -13.85 -17.98
C TYR A 52 4.80 -13.75 -18.31
N ASN A 53 5.65 -13.56 -17.32
CA ASN A 53 7.08 -13.36 -17.51
C ASN A 53 7.81 -14.61 -18.08
N ASP A 54 7.34 -15.81 -17.76
CA ASP A 54 7.90 -17.08 -18.29
C ASP A 54 7.50 -17.34 -19.77
N ASN A 55 6.45 -16.66 -20.28
CA ASN A 55 5.90 -16.84 -21.63
C ASN A 55 5.94 -15.56 -22.49
N LEU A 56 6.92 -14.69 -22.26
CA LEU A 56 7.05 -13.43 -23.01
C LEU A 56 7.23 -13.67 -24.52
N SER A 57 6.48 -12.94 -25.33
CA SER A 57 6.71 -12.84 -26.77
C SER A 57 7.84 -11.84 -27.08
N GLU A 58 8.33 -11.83 -28.34
CA GLU A 58 9.47 -10.98 -28.79
C GLU A 58 9.25 -9.46 -28.51
N ASN A 59 7.99 -9.01 -28.44
CA ASN A 59 7.64 -7.59 -28.25
C ASN A 59 7.22 -7.25 -26.82
N GLU A 60 7.15 -8.23 -25.94
CA GLU A 60 6.77 -8.04 -24.55
C GLU A 60 8.01 -7.92 -23.66
N LYS A 61 7.90 -7.16 -22.59
CA LYS A 61 8.99 -6.99 -21.65
C LYS A 61 8.63 -7.57 -20.29
N TYR A 62 9.66 -7.94 -19.56
CA TYR A 62 9.54 -8.37 -18.17
C TYR A 62 8.91 -7.27 -17.31
N ILE A 63 7.89 -7.65 -16.51
CA ILE A 63 7.25 -6.76 -15.53
C ILE A 63 7.48 -7.34 -14.14
N LYS A 64 8.19 -6.59 -13.28
CA LYS A 64 8.54 -7.04 -11.94
C LYS A 64 7.32 -7.02 -11.01
N PRO A 65 6.94 -8.15 -10.37
CA PRO A 65 5.93 -8.14 -9.33
C PRO A 65 6.49 -7.59 -8.02
N ILE A 66 5.72 -6.72 -7.37
CA ILE A 66 6.05 -6.14 -6.06
C ILE A 66 4.88 -6.42 -5.12
N ILE A 67 5.18 -7.02 -3.97
CA ILE A 67 4.20 -7.26 -2.93
C ILE A 67 4.43 -6.31 -1.76
N GLY A 68 3.37 -5.66 -1.36
CA GLY A 68 3.31 -4.85 -0.16
C GLY A 68 1.98 -5.03 0.57
N CYS A 69 1.83 -4.27 1.62
CA CYS A 69 0.60 -4.22 2.42
C CYS A 69 0.48 -2.84 3.07
N GLU A 70 -0.69 -2.21 3.00
CA GLU A 70 -0.99 -1.05 3.82
C GLU A 70 -1.48 -1.53 5.19
N LEU A 71 -0.78 -1.14 6.25
CA LEU A 71 -1.14 -1.47 7.63
C LEU A 71 -1.52 -0.21 8.42
N ASN A 72 -2.38 -0.37 9.42
CA ASN A 72 -2.74 0.68 10.34
C ASN A 72 -1.82 0.61 11.57
N ILE A 73 -1.03 1.65 11.78
CA ILE A 73 -0.08 1.78 12.91
C ILE A 73 -0.75 2.61 14.00
N CYS A 74 -1.15 1.96 15.09
CA CYS A 74 -1.77 2.60 16.26
C CYS A 74 -0.77 2.78 17.40
N GLU A 75 -1.21 3.38 18.50
CA GLU A 75 -0.39 3.59 19.69
C GLU A 75 -0.11 2.28 20.43
N ASP A 76 -1.16 1.51 20.72
CA ASP A 76 -1.10 0.16 21.31
C ASP A 76 -2.17 -0.71 20.65
N HIS A 77 -1.73 -1.75 19.91
CA HIS A 77 -2.63 -2.63 19.19
C HIS A 77 -3.50 -3.50 20.09
N LYS A 78 -3.13 -3.68 21.36
CA LYS A 78 -3.90 -4.46 22.35
C LYS A 78 -4.92 -3.61 23.10
N ASP A 79 -4.74 -2.28 23.14
CA ASP A 79 -5.72 -1.41 23.78
C ASP A 79 -7.02 -1.35 22.96
N LYS A 80 -8.10 -1.81 23.58
CA LYS A 80 -9.48 -1.79 23.06
C LYS A 80 -10.41 -0.90 23.89
N SER A 81 -9.86 -0.11 24.82
CA SER A 81 -10.61 0.78 25.70
C SER A 81 -11.11 2.04 24.96
N ARG A 82 -10.36 2.48 23.96
CA ARG A 82 -10.69 3.61 23.09
C ARG A 82 -10.48 3.25 21.61
N ARG A 83 -11.24 3.91 20.75
CA ARG A 83 -11.05 3.77 19.32
C ARG A 83 -9.78 4.51 18.87
N ASP A 84 -8.84 3.77 18.32
CA ASP A 84 -7.64 4.25 17.65
C ASP A 84 -7.48 3.43 16.38
N ASP A 85 -7.92 3.96 15.24
CA ASP A 85 -7.84 3.28 13.95
C ASP A 85 -6.41 3.29 13.40
N GLY A 86 -5.49 4.01 14.03
CA GLY A 86 -4.11 4.15 13.62
C GLY A 86 -3.90 4.99 12.36
N HIS A 87 -2.66 5.02 11.89
CA HIS A 87 -2.22 5.71 10.67
C HIS A 87 -1.91 4.70 9.57
N GLN A 88 -2.31 4.99 8.35
CA GLN A 88 -2.07 4.12 7.19
C GLN A 88 -0.62 4.29 6.70
N VAL A 89 0.14 3.19 6.72
CA VAL A 89 1.54 3.14 6.28
C VAL A 89 1.71 1.96 5.33
N VAL A 90 2.38 2.19 4.21
CA VAL A 90 2.60 1.16 3.21
C VAL A 90 3.95 0.49 3.44
N PHE A 91 3.95 -0.82 3.48
CA PHE A 91 5.14 -1.65 3.58
C PHE A 91 5.30 -2.49 2.31
N ILE A 92 6.50 -2.52 1.74
CA ILE A 92 6.85 -3.30 0.57
C ILE A 92 7.88 -4.34 0.98
N ALA A 93 7.66 -5.61 0.62
CA ALA A 93 8.61 -6.68 0.84
C ALA A 93 9.76 -6.59 -0.17
N LYS A 94 11.01 -6.52 0.32
CA LYS A 94 12.20 -6.56 -0.55
C LYS A 94 12.45 -7.95 -1.14
N ASN A 95 12.04 -8.99 -0.43
CA ASN A 95 12.26 -10.39 -0.81
C ASN A 95 11.26 -11.31 -0.11
N LYS A 96 11.46 -12.63 -0.23
CA LYS A 96 10.59 -13.64 0.40
C LYS A 96 10.57 -13.56 1.94
N ASN A 97 11.66 -13.11 2.58
CA ASN A 97 11.69 -12.91 4.03
C ASN A 97 10.82 -11.72 4.44
N GLY A 98 10.93 -10.58 3.74
CA GLY A 98 10.05 -9.44 3.94
C GLY A 98 8.58 -9.80 3.75
N PHE A 99 8.23 -10.62 2.74
CA PHE A 99 6.87 -11.14 2.57
C PHE A 99 6.38 -11.96 3.78
N ARG A 100 7.26 -12.81 4.36
CA ARG A 100 6.91 -13.57 5.57
C ARG A 100 6.68 -12.64 6.76
N ASN A 101 7.50 -11.61 6.91
CA ASN A 101 7.34 -10.59 7.95
C ASN A 101 6.02 -9.84 7.78
N LEU A 102 5.66 -9.39 6.58
CA LEU A 102 4.35 -8.79 6.30
C LEU A 102 3.20 -9.74 6.61
N SER A 103 3.34 -11.03 6.30
CA SER A 103 2.31 -12.04 6.61
C SER A 103 2.11 -12.19 8.12
N LYS A 104 3.19 -12.09 8.92
CA LYS A 104 3.12 -12.10 10.38
C LYS A 104 2.43 -10.84 10.90
N LEU A 105 2.87 -9.66 10.44
CA LEU A 105 2.27 -8.38 10.82
C LEU A 105 0.78 -8.32 10.50
N SER A 106 0.37 -8.74 9.29
CA SER A 106 -1.04 -8.83 8.90
C SER A 106 -1.82 -9.80 9.79
N SER A 107 -1.25 -10.97 10.13
CA SER A 107 -1.91 -11.94 11.01
C SER A 107 -2.10 -11.40 12.42
N ILE A 108 -1.08 -10.76 13.00
CA ILE A 108 -1.17 -10.12 14.32
C ILE A 108 -2.20 -9.00 14.31
N ALA A 109 -2.21 -8.18 13.25
CA ALA A 109 -3.19 -7.11 13.11
C ALA A 109 -4.65 -7.61 13.19
N HIS A 110 -4.93 -8.80 12.64
CA HIS A 110 -6.27 -9.38 12.64
C HIS A 110 -6.59 -10.16 13.93
N ILE A 111 -5.62 -10.87 14.50
CA ILE A 111 -5.84 -11.76 15.65
C ILE A 111 -5.82 -10.95 16.94
N ASP A 112 -4.76 -10.19 17.18
CA ASP A 112 -4.53 -9.49 18.44
C ASP A 112 -4.97 -8.02 18.36
N GLY A 113 -4.68 -7.36 17.23
CA GLY A 113 -4.87 -5.92 17.05
C GLY A 113 -6.22 -5.49 16.51
N PHE A 114 -7.13 -6.42 16.18
CA PHE A 114 -8.42 -6.05 15.62
C PHE A 114 -9.31 -5.33 16.62
N TYR A 115 -9.60 -4.07 16.32
CA TYR A 115 -10.61 -3.27 16.99
C TYR A 115 -11.14 -2.21 16.03
N TYR A 116 -12.33 -2.41 15.47
CA TYR A 116 -12.92 -1.74 14.31
C TYR A 116 -12.14 -1.97 13.00
N VAL A 117 -10.82 -1.87 13.02
CA VAL A 117 -9.90 -2.17 11.90
C VAL A 117 -8.74 -3.03 12.40
N PRO A 118 -8.07 -3.81 11.53
CA PRO A 118 -6.84 -4.50 11.86
C PRO A 118 -5.72 -3.49 12.12
N ARG A 119 -5.00 -3.61 13.25
CA ARG A 119 -3.96 -2.66 13.69
C ARG A 119 -2.73 -3.39 14.21
N ILE A 120 -1.59 -2.76 14.04
CA ILE A 120 -0.35 -3.09 14.76
C ILE A 120 0.19 -1.83 15.43
N ASP A 121 1.12 -1.97 16.35
CA ASP A 121 1.89 -0.86 16.89
C ASP A 121 3.36 -0.92 16.46
N LYS A 122 4.10 0.10 16.83
CA LYS A 122 5.54 0.21 16.52
C LYS A 122 6.38 -0.88 17.20
N ASN A 123 5.97 -1.41 18.36
CA ASN A 123 6.70 -2.47 19.05
C ASN A 123 6.65 -3.76 18.24
N ILE A 124 5.46 -4.18 17.82
CA ILE A 124 5.30 -5.36 16.97
C ILE A 124 5.97 -5.16 15.60
N LEU A 125 5.86 -3.96 15.02
CA LEU A 125 6.54 -3.65 13.76
C LEU A 125 8.05 -3.88 13.87
N MET A 126 8.68 -3.48 14.99
CA MET A 126 10.12 -3.63 15.19
C MET A 126 10.58 -5.08 15.28
N GLU A 127 9.71 -6.02 15.69
CA GLU A 127 10.02 -7.45 15.71
C GLU A 127 10.09 -8.05 14.29
N TYR A 128 9.38 -7.47 13.31
CA TYR A 128 9.24 -7.98 11.95
C TYR A 128 9.63 -6.98 10.87
N LYS A 129 10.44 -5.97 11.17
CA LYS A 129 10.80 -4.88 10.25
C LYS A 129 11.76 -5.25 9.13
N GLU A 130 12.50 -6.35 9.30
CA GLU A 130 13.58 -6.71 8.38
C GLU A 130 13.05 -7.00 6.97
N ASP A 131 13.83 -6.58 5.96
CA ASP A 131 13.50 -6.71 4.55
C ASP A 131 12.22 -5.98 4.11
N LEU A 132 11.86 -4.90 4.80
CA LEU A 132 10.74 -4.03 4.44
C LEU A 132 11.23 -2.65 3.99
N ILE A 133 10.58 -2.13 2.95
CA ILE A 133 10.60 -0.72 2.56
C ILE A 133 9.31 -0.08 3.07
N VAL A 134 9.41 1.17 3.54
CA VAL A 134 8.28 1.90 4.13
C VAL A 134 8.00 3.17 3.34
N LEU A 135 6.73 3.33 2.92
CA LEU A 135 6.21 4.61 2.41
C LEU A 135 5.33 5.24 3.48
N SER A 136 5.53 6.53 3.72
CA SER A 136 4.90 7.23 4.87
C SER A 136 3.37 7.27 4.84
N GLY A 137 2.75 6.84 3.75
CA GLY A 137 1.31 6.94 3.53
C GLY A 137 0.90 8.34 3.05
N GLY A 138 -0.26 8.43 2.39
CA GLY A 138 -0.84 9.71 1.95
C GLY A 138 -1.40 10.52 3.12
N ILE A 139 -2.50 11.24 2.89
CA ILE A 139 -3.16 12.12 3.89
C ILE A 139 -3.46 11.40 5.22
N LYS A 140 -3.73 10.09 5.19
CA LYS A 140 -3.99 9.26 6.39
C LYS A 140 -2.72 8.62 6.97
N GLY A 141 -1.56 8.88 6.40
CA GLY A 141 -0.26 8.46 6.94
C GLY A 141 0.07 9.18 8.24
N GLU A 142 0.98 8.62 9.04
CA GLU A 142 1.31 9.19 10.36
C GLU A 142 1.85 10.62 10.25
N VAL A 143 2.76 10.85 9.32
CA VAL A 143 3.39 12.17 9.12
C VAL A 143 2.34 13.20 8.69
N SER A 144 1.62 12.93 7.60
CA SER A 144 0.61 13.86 7.05
C SER A 144 -0.53 14.13 8.04
N SER A 145 -1.02 13.08 8.70
CA SER A 145 -2.07 13.22 9.69
C SER A 145 -1.65 14.07 10.89
N LYS A 146 -0.39 13.95 11.33
CA LYS A 146 0.14 14.78 12.43
C LYS A 146 0.33 16.23 12.00
N ILE A 147 0.82 16.51 10.81
CA ILE A 147 0.90 17.89 10.28
C ILE A 147 -0.50 18.54 10.31
N LEU A 148 -1.51 17.84 9.83
CA LEU A 148 -2.87 18.38 9.73
C LEU A 148 -3.59 18.56 11.07
N ASN A 149 -3.31 17.73 12.08
CA ASN A 149 -4.12 17.68 13.30
C ASN A 149 -3.36 18.07 14.57
N LEU A 150 -2.02 17.93 14.60
CA LEU A 150 -1.21 18.11 15.82
C LEU A 150 -0.07 19.12 15.64
N GLY A 151 0.20 19.52 14.40
CA GLY A 151 1.27 20.45 14.05
C GLY A 151 2.57 19.78 13.62
N GLU A 152 3.44 20.59 13.05
CA GLU A 152 4.66 20.15 12.37
C GLU A 152 5.69 19.51 13.31
N GLU A 153 5.82 19.99 14.55
CA GLU A 153 6.76 19.46 15.54
C GLU A 153 6.48 17.97 15.84
N MET A 154 5.21 17.63 16.06
CA MET A 154 4.79 16.25 16.32
C MET A 154 4.97 15.33 15.11
N ALA A 155 4.84 15.88 13.91
CA ALA A 155 5.11 15.16 12.66
C ALA A 155 6.61 14.90 12.48
N GLU A 156 7.46 15.87 12.82
CA GLU A 156 8.91 15.76 12.72
C GLU A 156 9.46 14.65 13.65
N ASP A 157 8.91 14.50 14.85
CA ASP A 157 9.31 13.41 15.76
C ASP A 157 8.97 12.03 15.16
N SER A 158 7.84 11.93 14.47
CA SER A 158 7.52 10.70 13.74
C SER A 158 8.50 10.44 12.60
N ILE A 159 8.86 11.46 11.82
CA ILE A 159 9.85 11.35 10.73
C ILE A 159 11.18 10.85 11.27
N LYS A 160 11.66 11.41 12.39
CA LYS A 160 12.91 10.98 13.05
C LYS A 160 12.85 9.51 13.42
N TRP A 161 11.73 9.09 14.05
CA TRP A 161 11.55 7.68 14.43
C TRP A 161 11.60 6.75 13.23
N TRP A 162 10.88 7.07 12.14
CA TRP A 162 10.88 6.26 10.92
C TRP A 162 12.26 6.21 10.28
N LYS A 163 12.95 7.36 10.17
CA LYS A 163 14.31 7.45 9.60
C LYS A 163 15.33 6.66 10.39
N GLU A 164 15.31 6.72 11.72
CA GLU A 164 16.23 5.97 12.58
C GLU A 164 16.05 4.45 12.42
N ASN A 165 14.82 3.98 12.26
CA ASN A 165 14.50 2.56 12.24
C ASN A 165 14.57 1.90 10.87
N PHE A 166 14.30 2.64 9.77
CA PHE A 166 14.29 2.12 8.40
C PHE A 166 15.35 2.74 7.50
N LYS A 167 16.03 3.80 7.94
CA LYS A 167 17.14 4.46 7.23
C LYS A 167 16.78 4.82 5.77
N GLU A 168 17.56 4.28 4.81
CA GLU A 168 17.35 4.46 3.37
C GLU A 168 16.16 3.66 2.77
N ASP A 169 15.50 2.84 3.57
CA ASP A 169 14.28 2.13 3.20
C ASP A 169 13.01 2.86 3.64
N PHE A 170 13.13 4.04 4.23
CA PHE A 170 12.01 4.93 4.53
C PHE A 170 11.91 6.04 3.48
N TYR A 171 10.72 6.19 2.88
CA TYR A 171 10.40 7.20 1.88
C TYR A 171 9.22 8.06 2.34
N LEU A 172 9.34 9.37 2.15
CA LEU A 172 8.22 10.28 2.31
C LEU A 172 7.36 10.24 1.04
N GLU A 173 6.13 9.83 1.18
CA GLU A 173 5.19 9.64 0.08
C GLU A 173 4.46 10.94 -0.23
N ILE A 174 4.40 11.32 -1.51
CA ILE A 174 3.66 12.46 -2.02
C ILE A 174 2.65 12.01 -3.08
N MET A 175 1.49 12.65 -3.07
CA MET A 175 0.37 12.38 -3.98
C MET A 175 -0.17 13.69 -4.53
N LYS A 176 -0.77 13.64 -5.73
CA LYS A 176 -1.41 14.78 -6.37
C LYS A 176 -2.76 14.36 -6.99
N HIS A 177 -3.82 14.46 -6.20
CA HIS A 177 -5.20 14.17 -6.62
C HIS A 177 -6.05 15.46 -6.71
N ASN A 178 -5.42 16.62 -6.84
CA ASN A 178 -6.10 17.92 -6.84
C ASN A 178 -6.94 18.15 -5.57
N GLN A 179 -6.34 17.93 -4.40
CA GLN A 179 -6.95 18.15 -3.08
C GLN A 179 -6.22 19.27 -2.33
N GLU A 180 -6.98 20.17 -1.72
CA GLU A 180 -6.43 21.27 -0.89
C GLU A 180 -5.47 20.78 0.21
N ASN A 181 -5.78 19.62 0.82
CA ASN A 181 -4.90 19.04 1.83
C ASN A 181 -3.55 18.58 1.24
N GLU A 182 -3.52 18.07 0.02
CA GLU A 182 -2.28 17.68 -0.65
C GLU A 182 -1.47 18.93 -1.04
N ASP A 183 -2.13 19.97 -1.52
CA ASP A 183 -1.51 21.25 -1.86
C ASP A 183 -0.86 21.90 -0.63
N TYR A 184 -1.48 21.75 0.54
CA TYR A 184 -0.91 22.21 1.81
C TYR A 184 0.22 21.31 2.32
N LEU A 185 0.06 19.98 2.26
CA LEU A 185 1.01 19.00 2.82
C LEU A 185 2.28 18.86 1.99
N ASN A 186 2.17 18.80 0.66
CA ASN A 186 3.30 18.46 -0.20
C ASN A 186 4.50 19.41 -0.03
N PRO A 187 4.36 20.74 0.04
CA PRO A 187 5.48 21.63 0.32
C PRO A 187 6.19 21.32 1.64
N ILE A 188 5.43 21.07 2.71
CA ILE A 188 5.97 20.75 4.04
C ILE A 188 6.73 19.40 4.01
N ILE A 189 6.17 18.40 3.32
CA ILE A 189 6.83 17.09 3.16
C ILE A 189 8.12 17.21 2.35
N VAL A 190 8.14 18.07 1.32
CA VAL A 190 9.36 18.38 0.55
C VAL A 190 10.43 19.02 1.44
N ASP A 191 10.06 19.99 2.28
CA ASP A 191 10.97 20.63 3.22
C ASP A 191 11.55 19.62 4.23
N TYR A 192 10.71 18.70 4.75
CA TYR A 192 11.20 17.63 5.62
C TYR A 192 12.10 16.62 4.91
N SER A 193 11.81 16.31 3.65
CA SER A 193 12.68 15.46 2.83
C SER A 193 14.09 16.02 2.75
N ILE A 194 14.21 17.32 2.49
CA ILE A 194 15.50 18.04 2.41
C ILE A 194 16.15 18.10 3.80
N LYS A 195 15.41 18.52 4.81
CA LYS A 195 15.89 18.70 6.18
C LYS A 195 16.47 17.43 6.80
N HIS A 196 15.81 16.30 6.56
CA HIS A 196 16.17 15.00 7.15
C HIS A 196 16.91 14.06 6.19
N ASN A 197 17.19 14.51 4.97
CA ASN A 197 17.81 13.69 3.92
C ASN A 197 17.05 12.35 3.73
N ILE A 198 15.76 12.45 3.42
CA ILE A 198 14.86 11.33 3.15
C ILE A 198 14.33 11.44 1.73
N ASN A 199 14.40 10.37 0.95
CA ASN A 199 13.90 10.39 -0.42
C ASN A 199 12.37 10.53 -0.45
N LEU A 200 11.89 11.38 -1.39
CA LEU A 200 10.48 11.45 -1.74
C LEU A 200 10.11 10.31 -2.68
N VAL A 201 8.89 9.82 -2.62
CA VAL A 201 8.33 8.91 -3.62
C VAL A 201 6.95 9.36 -4.07
N ALA A 202 6.76 9.45 -5.38
CA ALA A 202 5.46 9.78 -5.98
C ALA A 202 4.59 8.53 -6.10
N THR A 203 3.36 8.57 -5.62
CA THR A 203 2.36 7.51 -5.80
C THR A 203 1.00 8.06 -6.18
N ASN A 204 0.06 7.20 -6.55
CA ASN A 204 -1.28 7.63 -6.93
C ASN A 204 -2.41 7.01 -6.08
N ASN A 205 -2.14 6.16 -5.10
CA ASN A 205 -3.17 5.55 -4.25
C ASN A 205 -4.36 4.98 -5.09
N SER A 206 -4.05 4.03 -5.99
CA SER A 206 -4.99 3.59 -7.03
C SER A 206 -5.98 2.54 -6.52
N PHE A 207 -7.28 2.82 -6.69
CA PHE A 207 -8.39 1.94 -6.28
C PHE A 207 -9.10 1.27 -7.47
N TYR A 208 -8.86 1.74 -8.69
CA TYR A 208 -9.44 1.20 -9.93
C TYR A 208 -8.48 1.41 -11.09
N THR A 209 -8.63 0.61 -12.15
CA THR A 209 -7.66 0.55 -13.24
C THR A 209 -7.86 1.63 -14.29
N SER A 210 -9.09 1.96 -14.62
CA SER A 210 -9.44 2.95 -15.64
C SER A 210 -10.16 4.15 -15.03
N LYS A 211 -9.91 5.33 -15.56
CA LYS A 211 -10.62 6.57 -15.16
C LYS A 211 -12.14 6.44 -15.26
N ASN A 212 -12.63 5.62 -16.20
CA ASN A 212 -14.05 5.35 -16.39
C ASN A 212 -14.68 4.51 -15.28
N ASP A 213 -13.88 3.80 -14.48
CA ASP A 213 -14.33 2.93 -13.40
C ASP A 213 -14.66 3.70 -12.10
N ALA A 214 -14.42 5.00 -12.07
CA ALA A 214 -14.67 5.85 -10.90
C ALA A 214 -16.13 5.72 -10.39
N ASN A 215 -17.11 5.66 -11.29
CA ASN A 215 -18.51 5.49 -10.90
C ASN A 215 -18.78 4.08 -10.34
N ALA A 216 -18.22 3.03 -10.91
CA ALA A 216 -18.36 1.67 -10.40
C ALA A 216 -17.72 1.53 -9.02
N HIS A 217 -16.57 2.16 -8.81
CA HIS A 217 -15.90 2.22 -7.51
C HIS A 217 -16.75 2.98 -6.47
N ASP A 218 -17.35 4.11 -6.84
CA ASP A 218 -18.23 4.88 -5.94
C ASP A 218 -19.46 4.05 -5.51
N ILE A 219 -20.07 3.29 -6.44
CA ILE A 219 -21.15 2.35 -6.13
C ILE A 219 -20.65 1.27 -5.14
N LEU A 220 -19.45 0.72 -5.34
CA LEU A 220 -18.87 -0.26 -4.40
C LEU A 220 -18.78 0.30 -2.98
N LEU A 221 -18.33 1.57 -2.82
CA LEU A 221 -18.27 2.22 -1.51
C LEU A 221 -19.67 2.42 -0.90
N CYS A 222 -20.68 2.74 -1.72
CA CYS A 222 -22.07 2.82 -1.26
C CYS A 222 -22.59 1.45 -0.77
N VAL A 223 -22.28 0.37 -1.48
CA VAL A 223 -22.62 -1.01 -1.05
C VAL A 223 -21.95 -1.35 0.28
N ARG A 224 -20.67 -1.03 0.42
CA ARG A 224 -19.91 -1.26 1.66
C ARG A 224 -20.57 -0.59 2.88
N ASP A 225 -20.97 0.66 2.71
CA ASP A 225 -21.41 1.51 3.83
C ASP A 225 -22.96 1.49 4.01
N GLY A 226 -23.69 0.79 3.13
CA GLY A 226 -25.16 0.77 3.14
C GLY A 226 -25.79 2.10 2.76
N GLU A 227 -25.09 2.92 1.97
CA GLU A 227 -25.48 4.27 1.61
C GLU A 227 -26.00 4.37 0.16
N LYS A 228 -26.70 5.46 -0.14
CA LYS A 228 -27.14 5.77 -1.49
C LYS A 228 -26.12 6.66 -2.19
N GLN A 229 -25.91 6.46 -3.48
CA GLN A 229 -25.03 7.31 -4.27
C GLN A 229 -25.47 8.78 -4.30
N SER A 230 -26.79 9.05 -4.15
CA SER A 230 -27.32 10.41 -4.05
C SER A 230 -26.99 11.13 -2.74
N THR A 231 -26.51 10.41 -1.69
CA THR A 231 -26.02 11.02 -0.45
C THR A 231 -24.71 11.74 -0.75
N PRO A 232 -24.55 13.03 -0.39
CA PRO A 232 -23.32 13.78 -0.65
C PRO A 232 -22.10 13.16 0.01
N ILE A 233 -20.94 13.18 -0.68
CA ILE A 233 -19.66 12.78 -0.09
C ILE A 233 -19.21 13.85 0.89
N GLY A 234 -18.79 13.44 2.11
CA GLY A 234 -18.34 14.38 3.13
C GLY A 234 -18.15 13.74 4.50
N ARG A 235 -18.14 14.56 5.52
CA ARG A 235 -17.99 14.13 6.93
C ARG A 235 -19.20 14.55 7.76
N GLY A 236 -19.58 13.71 8.73
CA GLY A 236 -20.66 13.99 9.67
C GLY A 236 -22.03 13.50 9.19
N ARG A 237 -23.06 13.86 9.95
CA ARG A 237 -24.44 13.39 9.70
C ARG A 237 -24.98 13.89 8.37
N GLY A 238 -25.52 13.00 7.55
CA GLY A 238 -26.06 13.32 6.23
C GLY A 238 -25.06 13.27 5.09
N PHE A 239 -23.83 12.85 5.37
CA PHE A 239 -22.79 12.61 4.38
C PHE A 239 -22.38 11.14 4.38
N ARG A 240 -21.86 10.65 3.24
CA ARG A 240 -21.29 9.33 3.08
C ARG A 240 -19.77 9.38 2.80
N ASN A 241 -19.11 8.26 2.99
CA ASN A 241 -17.75 8.10 2.53
C ASN A 241 -17.70 8.00 1.00
N GLY A 242 -16.62 8.50 0.42
CA GLY A 242 -16.35 8.45 -1.00
C GLY A 242 -15.00 9.09 -1.30
N LEU A 243 -14.50 8.91 -2.52
CA LEU A 243 -13.34 9.63 -2.99
C LEU A 243 -13.75 11.06 -3.40
N PRO A 244 -12.93 12.07 -3.13
CA PRO A 244 -13.28 13.47 -3.41
C PRO A 244 -13.38 13.79 -4.90
N ASN A 245 -12.70 13.00 -5.75
CA ASN A 245 -12.71 13.14 -7.20
C ASN A 245 -12.35 11.81 -7.88
N HIS A 246 -12.13 11.81 -9.19
CA HIS A 246 -11.90 10.62 -10.01
C HIS A 246 -10.41 10.37 -10.33
N GLU A 247 -9.47 10.93 -9.57
CA GLU A 247 -8.03 10.85 -9.86
C GLU A 247 -7.34 9.60 -9.28
N TYR A 248 -8.06 8.67 -8.67
CA TYR A 248 -7.57 7.48 -7.97
C TYR A 248 -7.47 6.23 -8.84
N TRP A 249 -7.21 6.41 -10.15
CA TRP A 249 -7.05 5.31 -11.10
C TRP A 249 -5.57 4.97 -11.34
N TYR A 250 -5.33 3.80 -11.93
CA TYR A 250 -3.98 3.32 -12.24
C TYR A 250 -3.41 4.07 -13.44
N LYS A 251 -2.67 5.15 -13.20
CA LYS A 251 -2.19 6.10 -14.22
C LYS A 251 -1.01 5.56 -15.03
N PRO A 252 -0.92 5.88 -16.33
CA PRO A 252 0.25 5.62 -17.16
C PRO A 252 1.44 6.53 -16.76
N LYS A 253 2.65 6.11 -17.19
CA LYS A 253 3.90 6.83 -16.86
C LYS A 253 3.87 8.30 -17.25
N ASN A 254 3.40 8.62 -18.46
CA ASN A 254 3.37 10.01 -18.95
C ASN A 254 2.51 10.91 -18.07
N GLU A 255 1.35 10.46 -17.61
CA GLU A 255 0.52 11.25 -16.68
C GLU A 255 1.21 11.46 -15.33
N MET A 256 1.88 10.43 -14.80
CA MET A 256 2.66 10.59 -13.58
C MET A 256 3.83 11.55 -13.77
N PHE A 257 4.52 11.51 -14.93
CA PHE A 257 5.59 12.46 -15.24
C PHE A 257 5.07 13.90 -15.36
N GLU A 258 3.90 14.12 -15.93
CA GLU A 258 3.27 15.42 -16.01
C GLU A 258 2.88 15.95 -14.63
N LEU A 259 2.27 15.11 -13.79
CA LEU A 259 1.85 15.45 -12.43
C LEU A 259 3.02 15.85 -11.51
N PHE A 260 4.16 15.17 -11.64
CA PHE A 260 5.32 15.36 -10.79
C PHE A 260 6.53 15.96 -11.51
N ASN A 261 6.30 16.74 -12.59
CA ASN A 261 7.36 17.39 -13.37
C ASN A 261 8.18 18.39 -12.55
N ASP A 262 7.59 18.97 -11.51
CA ASP A 262 8.22 19.85 -10.53
C ASP A 262 9.06 19.11 -9.47
N LEU A 263 8.86 17.81 -9.31
CA LEU A 263 9.53 16.95 -8.31
C LEU A 263 10.08 15.65 -8.95
N PRO A 264 10.93 15.73 -9.99
CA PRO A 264 11.37 14.57 -10.75
C PRO A 264 12.15 13.55 -9.92
N GLN A 265 12.77 13.95 -8.80
CA GLN A 265 13.44 13.07 -7.86
C GLN A 265 12.47 12.06 -7.21
N SER A 266 11.21 12.43 -7.01
CA SER A 266 10.20 11.53 -6.45
C SER A 266 9.84 10.37 -7.38
N LEU A 267 9.97 10.58 -8.69
CA LEU A 267 9.80 9.55 -9.72
C LEU A 267 11.02 8.63 -9.81
N LYS A 268 12.24 9.17 -9.64
CA LYS A 268 13.48 8.37 -9.60
C LYS A 268 13.48 7.40 -8.42
N SER A 269 12.91 7.77 -7.29
CA SER A 269 12.79 6.89 -6.13
C SER A 269 11.93 5.65 -6.42
N ILE A 270 11.01 5.71 -7.39
CA ILE A 270 10.26 4.53 -7.83
C ILE A 270 11.21 3.48 -8.44
N GLU A 271 12.14 3.90 -9.30
CA GLU A 271 13.14 3.01 -9.90
C GLU A 271 14.08 2.43 -8.83
N GLU A 272 14.47 3.26 -7.85
CA GLU A 272 15.28 2.81 -6.71
C GLU A 272 14.56 1.72 -5.92
N ILE A 273 13.29 1.92 -5.58
CA ILE A 273 12.48 0.92 -4.87
C ILE A 273 12.33 -0.36 -5.70
N ILE A 274 12.04 -0.25 -7.01
CA ILE A 274 11.96 -1.41 -7.91
C ILE A 274 13.27 -2.21 -7.88
N ASN A 275 14.42 -1.53 -7.87
CA ASN A 275 15.74 -2.19 -7.86
C ASN A 275 16.06 -2.85 -6.51
N LYS A 276 15.53 -2.36 -5.38
CA LYS A 276 15.66 -2.96 -4.05
C LYS A 276 14.83 -4.23 -3.87
N VAL A 277 13.82 -4.46 -4.73
CA VAL A 277 12.95 -5.64 -4.64
C VAL A 277 13.51 -6.79 -5.45
N GLU A 278 13.71 -7.94 -4.82
CA GLU A 278 14.06 -9.21 -5.44
C GLU A 278 12.79 -10.03 -5.70
N PRO A 279 12.54 -10.46 -6.95
CA PRO A 279 11.41 -11.33 -7.25
C PRO A 279 11.52 -12.66 -6.49
N PHE A 280 10.40 -13.16 -6.01
CA PHE A 280 10.33 -14.44 -5.30
C PHE A 280 9.10 -15.24 -5.72
N ASP A 281 9.19 -16.57 -5.55
CA ASP A 281 8.10 -17.51 -5.82
C ASP A 281 7.48 -17.95 -4.49
N LEU A 282 6.14 -18.01 -4.46
CA LEU A 282 5.35 -18.53 -3.34
C LEU A 282 4.93 -19.99 -3.56
N SER A 283 5.21 -20.55 -4.72
CA SER A 283 4.97 -21.97 -5.00
C SER A 283 5.81 -22.85 -4.07
N ARG A 284 5.25 -23.97 -3.70
CA ARG A 284 5.94 -25.02 -2.93
C ARG A 284 5.51 -26.38 -3.43
N GLU A 285 6.33 -27.38 -3.20
CA GLU A 285 5.97 -28.79 -3.41
C GLU A 285 4.78 -29.17 -2.53
N VAL A 286 4.00 -30.15 -3.01
CA VAL A 286 2.88 -30.68 -2.24
C VAL A 286 3.42 -31.34 -0.98
N LEU A 287 3.09 -30.79 0.17
CA LEU A 287 3.42 -31.40 1.44
C LEU A 287 2.33 -32.44 1.76
N LEU A 288 2.68 -33.71 1.66
CA LEU A 288 1.83 -34.78 2.13
C LEU A 288 1.99 -34.91 3.65
N PRO A 289 0.90 -35.01 4.43
CA PRO A 289 1.01 -35.22 5.85
C PRO A 289 1.64 -36.59 6.12
N GLU A 290 2.69 -36.62 6.94
CA GLU A 290 3.27 -37.86 7.43
C GLU A 290 2.38 -38.44 8.55
N PHE A 291 1.74 -39.56 8.29
CA PHE A 291 1.04 -40.30 9.31
C PHE A 291 2.04 -41.22 10.04
N LYS A 292 2.33 -40.91 11.29
CA LYS A 292 3.12 -41.81 12.15
C LYS A 292 2.24 -42.98 12.61
N VAL A 293 2.45 -44.14 12.00
CA VAL A 293 1.77 -45.37 12.43
C VAL A 293 2.20 -45.66 13.87
N PRO A 294 1.27 -45.79 14.83
CA PRO A 294 1.60 -46.20 16.19
C PRO A 294 2.31 -47.55 16.19
N LYS A 295 3.31 -47.72 17.07
CA LYS A 295 4.16 -48.91 17.10
C LYS A 295 3.40 -50.24 17.28
N GLU A 296 2.21 -50.19 17.82
CA GLU A 296 1.29 -51.30 17.99
C GLU A 296 0.61 -51.79 16.70
N PHE A 297 0.75 -51.03 15.59
CA PHE A 297 0.23 -51.37 14.25
C PHE A 297 1.35 -51.64 13.23
N VAL A 298 2.59 -51.69 13.65
CA VAL A 298 3.79 -52.11 12.90
C VAL A 298 4.23 -53.43 13.43
#